data_1938714474ac6f9c3a0fbb3912d53ed7
#
_entry.id   1938714474ac6f9c3a0fbb3912d53ed7
#
_cell.length_a   1.000
_cell.length_b   1.000
_cell.length_c   1.000
_cell.angle_alpha   90.00
_cell.angle_beta   90.00
_cell.angle_gamma   90.00
#
_symmetry.space_group_name_H-M   'P 1'
#
loop_
_entity.id
_entity.type
_entity.pdbx_description
1 polymer ?
#
loop_
_entity_poly.entity_id
_entity_poly.type
_entity_poly.pdbx_seq_one_letter_code
_entity_poly.pdbx_strand_id
1 'polypeptide(L)'
;MKEFYFIYDAAENEAIIVDCESKEEAITKAQKFAEEESIELADLQVFKACFVEAVPAPEKPKDITDEVKSYEDACRVLGYNVTEDSVLRKEGFRPDEIARRKLEIITEALNEGWAPDWNNTNEYKYYPWFYIQPHGGADKVAGLAYADTHSTASKTRAYIGSLLCYKTRNLAAYAGKQFKELYEIMLLK
;
A
#
# COMPACT_ATOMS: atom_id res chain seq x y z
N MET A 1 -35.82 -19.27 -8.20
CA MET A 1 -34.43 -18.89 -8.48
C MET A 1 -34.52 -17.65 -9.35
N LYS A 2 -34.01 -16.50 -8.93
CA LYS A 2 -34.04 -15.30 -9.76
C LYS A 2 -33.11 -15.52 -10.96
N GLU A 3 -33.61 -15.30 -12.17
CA GLU A 3 -32.79 -15.31 -13.37
C GLU A 3 -32.28 -13.89 -13.60
N PHE A 4 -31.00 -13.75 -13.88
CA PHE A 4 -30.38 -12.48 -14.20
C PHE A 4 -30.10 -12.43 -15.70
N TYR A 5 -30.45 -11.32 -16.32
CA TYR A 5 -30.15 -11.02 -17.69
C TYR A 5 -29.33 -9.75 -17.76
N PHE A 6 -28.42 -9.69 -18.70
CA PHE A 6 -27.67 -8.48 -18.97
C PHE A 6 -27.84 -8.09 -20.43
N ILE A 7 -27.79 -6.80 -20.66
CA ILE A 7 -27.83 -6.19 -21.98
C ILE A 7 -26.38 -5.87 -22.33
N TYR A 8 -25.97 -6.24 -23.53
CA TYR A 8 -24.67 -5.93 -24.08
C TYR A 8 -24.83 -4.99 -25.26
N ASP A 9 -24.14 -3.87 -25.26
CA ASP A 9 -24.02 -2.97 -26.37
C ASP A 9 -22.79 -3.36 -27.18
N ALA A 10 -23.01 -3.85 -28.40
CA ALA A 10 -21.95 -4.31 -29.28
C ALA A 10 -21.19 -3.13 -29.93
N ALA A 11 -21.78 -1.95 -30.02
CA ALA A 11 -21.15 -0.76 -30.58
C ALA A 11 -20.11 -0.17 -29.64
N GLU A 12 -20.45 -0.05 -28.36
CA GLU A 12 -19.57 0.50 -27.31
C GLU A 12 -18.74 -0.57 -26.61
N ASN A 13 -19.02 -1.87 -26.88
CA ASN A 13 -18.39 -3.02 -26.23
C ASN A 13 -18.56 -3.01 -24.70
N GLU A 14 -19.72 -2.58 -24.22
CA GLU A 14 -20.04 -2.48 -22.80
C GLU A 14 -21.20 -3.39 -22.40
N ALA A 15 -21.13 -3.92 -21.19
CA ALA A 15 -22.19 -4.75 -20.61
C ALA A 15 -22.98 -3.93 -19.58
N ILE A 16 -24.28 -3.82 -19.78
CA ILE A 16 -25.21 -3.18 -18.85
C ILE A 16 -25.86 -4.27 -18.02
N ILE A 17 -25.64 -4.26 -16.72
CA ILE A 17 -26.27 -5.24 -15.82
C ILE A 17 -27.67 -4.76 -15.48
N VAL A 18 -28.66 -5.60 -15.77
CA VAL A 18 -30.08 -5.35 -15.47
C VAL A 18 -30.59 -6.45 -14.54
N ASP A 19 -31.11 -6.07 -13.40
CA ASP A 19 -31.81 -7.02 -12.49
C ASP A 19 -33.23 -7.27 -13.02
N CYS A 20 -33.43 -8.40 -13.69
CA CYS A 20 -34.70 -8.79 -14.28
C CYS A 20 -35.09 -10.18 -13.82
N GLU A 21 -36.41 -10.39 -13.63
CA GLU A 21 -36.96 -11.67 -13.22
C GLU A 21 -37.30 -12.57 -14.44
N SER A 22 -37.35 -12.01 -15.65
CA SER A 22 -37.61 -12.73 -16.89
C SER A 22 -36.89 -12.14 -18.09
N LYS A 23 -36.80 -12.95 -19.18
CA LYS A 23 -36.21 -12.51 -20.45
C LYS A 23 -37.04 -11.40 -21.10
N GLU A 24 -38.37 -11.47 -20.98
CA GLU A 24 -39.29 -10.50 -21.54
C GLU A 24 -39.12 -9.14 -20.86
N GLU A 25 -38.93 -9.13 -19.55
CA GLU A 25 -38.61 -7.91 -18.78
C GLU A 25 -37.27 -7.32 -19.21
N ALA A 26 -36.24 -8.15 -19.43
CA ALA A 26 -34.95 -7.71 -19.90
C ALA A 26 -35.02 -7.08 -21.30
N ILE A 27 -35.78 -7.68 -22.21
CA ILE A 27 -36.03 -7.13 -23.56
C ILE A 27 -36.72 -5.78 -23.47
N THR A 28 -37.75 -5.67 -22.63
CA THR A 28 -38.49 -4.40 -22.45
C THR A 28 -37.58 -3.29 -21.91
N LYS A 29 -36.72 -3.62 -20.95
CA LYS A 29 -35.71 -2.68 -20.42
C LYS A 29 -34.67 -2.30 -21.46
N ALA A 30 -34.22 -3.25 -22.30
CA ALA A 30 -33.31 -2.99 -23.39
C ALA A 30 -33.90 -2.03 -24.45
N GLN A 31 -35.19 -2.23 -24.80
CA GLN A 31 -35.89 -1.35 -25.72
C GLN A 31 -36.00 0.07 -25.19
N LYS A 32 -36.36 0.20 -23.89
CA LYS A 32 -36.43 1.50 -23.25
C LYS A 32 -35.08 2.19 -23.18
N PHE A 33 -34.03 1.45 -22.85
CA PHE A 33 -32.65 1.97 -22.83
C PHE A 33 -32.21 2.44 -24.21
N ALA A 34 -32.51 1.68 -25.27
CA ALA A 34 -32.20 2.08 -26.64
C ALA A 34 -32.89 3.39 -27.06
N GLU A 35 -34.14 3.59 -26.63
CA GLU A 35 -34.88 4.83 -26.87
C GLU A 35 -34.30 6.03 -26.11
N GLU A 36 -33.92 5.83 -24.83
CA GLU A 36 -33.38 6.89 -23.97
C GLU A 36 -31.98 7.34 -24.42
N GLU A 37 -31.12 6.39 -24.83
CA GLU A 37 -29.72 6.66 -25.23
C GLU A 37 -29.54 6.82 -26.75
N SER A 38 -30.59 6.72 -27.53
CA SER A 38 -30.57 6.82 -29.00
C SER A 38 -29.65 5.78 -29.68
N ILE A 39 -29.62 4.56 -29.13
CA ILE A 39 -28.85 3.42 -29.66
C ILE A 39 -29.75 2.59 -30.60
N GLU A 40 -29.16 2.03 -31.66
CA GLU A 40 -29.91 1.10 -32.53
C GLU A 40 -30.16 -0.23 -31.80
N LEU A 41 -31.41 -0.67 -31.81
CA LEU A 41 -31.81 -1.95 -31.17
C LEU A 41 -31.03 -3.17 -31.71
N ALA A 42 -30.52 -3.08 -32.92
CA ALA A 42 -29.71 -4.12 -33.55
C ALA A 42 -28.34 -4.32 -32.85
N ASP A 43 -27.86 -3.30 -32.17
CA ASP A 43 -26.57 -3.32 -31.44
C ASP A 43 -26.71 -3.87 -30.03
N LEU A 44 -27.96 -4.00 -29.51
CA LEU A 44 -28.22 -4.53 -28.19
C LEU A 44 -28.50 -6.03 -28.21
N GLN A 45 -27.81 -6.75 -27.33
CA GLN A 45 -27.97 -8.19 -27.18
C GLN A 45 -28.34 -8.50 -25.72
N VAL A 46 -29.37 -9.34 -25.53
CA VAL A 46 -29.81 -9.79 -24.22
C VAL A 46 -29.28 -11.20 -23.97
N PHE A 47 -28.45 -11.32 -22.96
CA PHE A 47 -27.88 -12.59 -22.53
C PHE A 47 -28.44 -13.01 -21.20
N LYS A 48 -28.74 -14.31 -21.06
CA LYS A 48 -29.00 -14.91 -19.76
C LYS A 48 -27.68 -15.10 -19.03
N ALA A 49 -27.53 -14.44 -17.88
CA ALA A 49 -26.40 -14.71 -17.01
C ALA A 49 -26.50 -16.16 -16.54
N CYS A 50 -25.68 -17.05 -17.08
CA CYS A 50 -25.44 -18.32 -16.40
C CYS A 50 -24.85 -17.97 -15.03
N PHE A 51 -25.42 -18.53 -13.97
CA PHE A 51 -24.83 -18.44 -12.64
C PHE A 51 -23.42 -19.03 -12.71
N VAL A 52 -22.45 -18.19 -12.92
CA VAL A 52 -21.15 -18.39 -12.32
C VAL A 52 -21.43 -18.04 -10.85
N GLU A 53 -21.33 -18.99 -9.92
CA GLU A 53 -21.18 -18.65 -8.50
C GLU A 53 -20.25 -17.46 -8.45
N ALA A 54 -20.69 -16.38 -7.80
CA ALA A 54 -19.89 -15.17 -7.73
C ALA A 54 -18.51 -15.62 -7.29
N VAL A 55 -17.57 -15.63 -8.22
CA VAL A 55 -16.16 -15.85 -7.88
C VAL A 55 -15.91 -14.75 -6.86
N PRO A 56 -15.62 -15.10 -5.60
CA PRO A 56 -15.37 -14.08 -4.61
C PRO A 56 -14.36 -13.15 -5.24
N ALA A 57 -14.70 -11.84 -5.29
CA ALA A 57 -13.81 -10.85 -5.85
C ALA A 57 -12.43 -11.15 -5.29
N PRO A 58 -11.39 -11.31 -6.13
CA PRO A 58 -10.07 -11.69 -5.63
C PRO A 58 -9.80 -10.78 -4.45
N GLU A 59 -9.56 -11.38 -3.27
CA GLU A 59 -9.25 -10.60 -2.08
C GLU A 59 -8.19 -9.62 -2.54
N LYS A 60 -8.48 -8.31 -2.40
CA LYS A 60 -7.49 -7.28 -2.74
C LYS A 60 -6.22 -7.73 -2.05
N PRO A 61 -5.10 -7.88 -2.78
CA PRO A 61 -3.86 -8.28 -2.14
C PRO A 61 -3.69 -7.36 -0.93
N LYS A 62 -3.61 -7.94 0.26
CA LYS A 62 -3.48 -7.18 1.49
C LYS A 62 -2.29 -6.25 1.31
N ASP A 63 -2.52 -4.96 1.50
CA ASP A 63 -1.43 -4.00 1.45
C ASP A 63 -0.49 -4.33 2.62
N ILE A 64 0.80 -4.45 2.36
CA ILE A 64 1.79 -4.76 3.39
C ILE A 64 1.72 -3.77 4.56
N THR A 65 1.25 -2.55 4.32
CA THR A 65 1.02 -1.53 5.37
C THR A 65 -0.15 -1.87 6.29
N ASP A 66 -1.06 -2.77 5.89
CA ASP A 66 -2.10 -3.29 6.77
C ASP A 66 -1.58 -4.39 7.70
N GLU A 67 -0.52 -5.07 7.29
CA GLU A 67 0.07 -6.18 8.04
C GLU A 67 1.21 -5.75 8.97
N VAL A 68 2.02 -4.77 8.58
CA VAL A 68 3.21 -4.32 9.32
C VAL A 68 2.93 -2.99 10.00
N LYS A 69 2.43 -3.04 11.23
CA LYS A 69 2.12 -1.87 12.08
C LYS A 69 3.07 -1.71 13.25
N SER A 70 3.87 -2.75 13.54
CA SER A 70 4.84 -2.78 14.63
C SER A 70 6.11 -3.52 14.20
N TYR A 71 7.14 -3.48 15.04
CA TYR A 71 8.36 -4.28 14.88
C TYR A 71 8.05 -5.78 14.94
N GLU A 72 7.16 -6.18 15.84
CA GLU A 72 6.72 -7.56 16.03
C GLU A 72 6.00 -8.08 14.78
N ASP A 73 5.19 -7.24 14.13
CA ASP A 73 4.54 -7.58 12.86
C ASP A 73 5.57 -7.79 11.75
N ALA A 74 6.58 -6.92 11.66
CA ALA A 74 7.65 -7.05 10.69
C ALA A 74 8.43 -8.37 10.89
N CYS A 75 8.77 -8.70 12.14
CA CYS A 75 9.40 -9.98 12.48
C CYS A 75 8.52 -11.16 12.05
N ARG A 76 7.22 -11.10 12.32
CA ARG A 76 6.27 -12.15 11.92
C ARG A 76 6.22 -12.35 10.41
N VAL A 77 6.15 -11.26 9.63
CA VAL A 77 6.11 -11.30 8.16
C VAL A 77 7.39 -11.93 7.59
N LEU A 78 8.54 -11.61 8.19
CA LEU A 78 9.84 -12.13 7.75
C LEU A 78 10.18 -13.51 8.33
N GLY A 79 9.39 -14.02 9.28
CA GLY A 79 9.72 -15.26 9.99
C GLY A 79 10.87 -15.12 10.99
N TYR A 80 11.15 -13.92 11.47
CA TYR A 80 12.19 -13.63 12.46
C TYR A 80 11.67 -13.75 13.89
N ASN A 81 12.55 -14.15 14.79
CA ASN A 81 12.23 -14.11 16.22
C ASN A 81 12.29 -12.67 16.75
N VAL A 82 11.28 -12.27 17.49
CA VAL A 82 11.27 -10.98 18.19
C VAL A 82 12.34 -10.97 19.26
N THR A 83 13.24 -9.98 19.20
CA THR A 83 14.24 -9.74 20.26
C THR A 83 13.82 -8.55 21.09
N GLU A 84 13.67 -8.75 22.39
CA GLU A 84 13.29 -7.67 23.29
C GLU A 84 14.44 -6.67 23.54
N ASP A 85 14.11 -5.41 23.72
CA ASP A 85 15.06 -4.34 23.99
C ASP A 85 15.91 -4.61 25.24
N SER A 86 15.31 -5.28 26.22
CA SER A 86 15.97 -5.67 27.48
C SER A 86 17.16 -6.60 27.25
N VAL A 87 17.06 -7.49 26.26
CA VAL A 87 18.13 -8.42 25.87
C VAL A 87 19.24 -7.65 25.17
N LEU A 88 18.91 -6.83 24.19
CA LEU A 88 19.89 -6.03 23.43
C LEU A 88 20.64 -5.04 24.34
N ARG A 89 19.94 -4.44 25.32
CA ARG A 89 20.58 -3.55 26.31
C ARG A 89 21.59 -4.28 27.19
N LYS A 90 21.30 -5.53 27.58
CA LYS A 90 22.26 -6.36 28.34
C LYS A 90 23.50 -6.73 27.52
N GLU A 91 23.35 -6.82 26.20
CA GLU A 91 24.46 -7.02 25.25
C GLU A 91 25.24 -5.73 24.96
N GLY A 92 24.82 -4.60 25.52
CA GLY A 92 25.54 -3.31 25.41
C GLY A 92 25.05 -2.39 24.29
N PHE A 93 23.95 -2.73 23.59
CA PHE A 93 23.39 -1.86 22.56
C PHE A 93 22.74 -0.61 23.16
N ARG A 94 23.01 0.53 22.54
CA ARG A 94 22.37 1.80 22.91
C ARG A 94 20.96 1.90 22.33
N PRO A 95 20.10 2.78 22.87
CA PRO A 95 18.74 2.96 22.37
C PRO A 95 18.66 3.29 20.87
N ASP A 96 19.56 4.14 20.36
CA ASP A 96 19.63 4.52 18.95
C ASP A 96 20.00 3.33 18.04
N GLU A 97 20.89 2.47 18.48
CA GLU A 97 21.30 1.25 17.78
C GLU A 97 20.16 0.22 17.73
N ILE A 98 19.42 0.09 18.84
CA ILE A 98 18.23 -0.77 18.92
C ILE A 98 17.15 -0.26 17.97
N ALA A 99 16.84 1.05 18.00
CA ALA A 99 15.85 1.65 17.14
C ALA A 99 16.22 1.47 15.65
N ARG A 100 17.48 1.65 15.30
CA ARG A 100 17.99 1.42 13.95
C ARG A 100 17.79 -0.03 13.49
N ARG A 101 18.15 -1.01 14.29
CA ARG A 101 17.94 -2.44 13.98
C ARG A 101 16.48 -2.78 13.74
N LYS A 102 15.59 -2.23 14.58
CA LYS A 102 14.13 -2.41 14.39
C LYS A 102 13.67 -1.79 13.07
N LEU A 103 14.12 -0.58 12.75
CA LEU A 103 13.79 0.08 11.48
C LEU A 103 14.33 -0.67 10.26
N GLU A 104 15.51 -1.29 10.34
CA GLU A 104 16.05 -2.13 9.26
C GLU A 104 15.14 -3.34 8.98
N ILE A 105 14.68 -4.03 10.02
CA ILE A 105 13.74 -5.16 9.90
C ILE A 105 12.38 -4.71 9.37
N ILE A 106 11.85 -3.59 9.87
CA ILE A 106 10.60 -3.01 9.38
C ILE A 106 10.71 -2.64 7.90
N THR A 107 11.84 -2.04 7.50
CA THR A 107 12.09 -1.66 6.11
C THR A 107 12.15 -2.88 5.20
N GLU A 108 12.81 -3.94 5.62
CA GLU A 108 12.89 -5.21 4.90
C GLU A 108 11.48 -5.81 4.69
N ALA A 109 10.67 -5.86 5.75
CA ALA A 109 9.30 -6.37 5.67
C ALA A 109 8.41 -5.54 4.72
N LEU A 110 8.45 -4.21 4.85
CA LEU A 110 7.67 -3.31 4.01
C LEU A 110 8.08 -3.35 2.53
N ASN A 111 9.33 -3.66 2.24
CA ASN A 111 9.84 -3.77 0.88
C ASN A 111 9.53 -5.12 0.22
N GLU A 112 9.04 -6.12 0.93
CA GLU A 112 8.61 -7.42 0.38
C GLU A 112 9.70 -8.05 -0.51
N GLY A 113 10.95 -8.08 -0.04
CA GLY A 113 12.09 -8.64 -0.77
C GLY A 113 12.72 -7.71 -1.82
N TRP A 114 12.19 -6.50 -2.03
CA TRP A 114 12.87 -5.52 -2.88
C TRP A 114 14.15 -5.03 -2.18
N ALA A 115 15.24 -5.05 -2.92
CA ALA A 115 16.51 -4.45 -2.51
C ALA A 115 16.94 -3.39 -3.53
N PRO A 116 17.49 -2.23 -3.07
CA PRO A 116 17.88 -1.16 -3.97
C PRO A 116 19.06 -1.56 -4.85
N ASP A 117 18.93 -1.42 -6.16
CA ASP A 117 20.06 -1.52 -7.07
C ASP A 117 20.78 -0.15 -7.15
N TRP A 118 21.93 -0.05 -6.49
CA TRP A 118 22.73 1.17 -6.47
C TRP A 118 23.46 1.45 -7.78
N ASN A 119 23.49 0.48 -8.72
CA ASN A 119 24.03 0.68 -10.08
C ASN A 119 22.97 1.23 -11.03
N ASN A 120 21.69 1.05 -10.73
CA ASN A 120 20.60 1.56 -11.55
C ASN A 120 20.26 3.02 -11.16
N THR A 121 20.70 3.97 -12.00
CA THR A 121 20.42 5.39 -11.80
C THR A 121 19.00 5.82 -12.13
N ASN A 122 18.21 4.93 -12.77
CA ASN A 122 16.81 5.21 -13.11
C ASN A 122 15.85 4.69 -12.03
N GLU A 123 16.34 3.89 -11.07
CA GLU A 123 15.55 3.40 -9.97
C GLU A 123 15.56 4.40 -8.81
N TYR A 124 14.40 4.96 -8.52
CA TYR A 124 14.23 5.84 -7.37
C TYR A 124 14.18 5.05 -6.06
N LYS A 125 14.95 5.49 -5.06
CA LYS A 125 14.97 5.00 -3.69
C LYS A 125 14.34 6.07 -2.82
N TYR A 126 13.25 5.75 -2.15
CA TYR A 126 12.47 6.70 -1.35
C TYR A 126 12.81 6.56 0.13
N TYR A 127 12.83 7.67 0.85
CA TYR A 127 13.06 7.69 2.29
C TYR A 127 12.26 8.80 2.95
N PRO A 128 11.83 8.62 4.22
CA PRO A 128 11.12 9.67 4.94
C PRO A 128 12.05 10.82 5.29
N TRP A 129 11.48 12.01 5.30
CA TRP A 129 12.16 13.24 5.67
C TRP A 129 11.49 13.87 6.89
N PHE A 130 12.28 14.39 7.83
CA PHE A 130 11.78 14.94 9.07
C PHE A 130 12.34 16.35 9.30
N TYR A 131 11.50 17.22 9.89
CA TYR A 131 11.96 18.45 10.51
C TYR A 131 12.27 18.20 11.98
N ILE A 132 13.37 18.76 12.47
CA ILE A 132 13.67 18.82 13.89
C ILE A 132 12.87 19.97 14.46
N GLN A 133 11.99 19.68 15.41
CA GLN A 133 11.22 20.67 16.13
C GLN A 133 11.91 20.94 17.48
N PRO A 134 12.53 22.11 17.68
CA PRO A 134 13.03 22.47 18.99
C PRO A 134 11.85 22.63 19.94
N HIS A 135 11.86 21.91 21.04
CA HIS A 135 10.88 22.13 22.10
C HIS A 135 11.31 23.37 22.92
N GLY A 136 10.42 24.36 23.05
CA GLY A 136 10.69 25.57 23.80
C GLY A 136 10.80 25.29 25.31
N GLY A 137 12.03 25.33 25.84
CA GLY A 137 12.36 25.14 27.24
C GLY A 137 13.67 24.38 27.45
N ALA A 138 14.44 24.73 28.47
CA ALA A 138 15.79 24.20 28.71
C ALA A 138 15.84 22.69 28.99
N ASP A 139 14.72 22.07 29.35
CA ASP A 139 14.63 20.65 29.76
C ASP A 139 13.89 19.75 28.76
N LYS A 140 13.56 20.22 27.55
CA LYS A 140 12.80 19.44 26.58
C LYS A 140 13.69 19.00 25.41
N VAL A 141 13.74 17.69 25.19
CA VAL A 141 14.40 17.07 24.06
C VAL A 141 13.72 17.49 22.74
N ALA A 142 14.48 17.79 21.71
CA ALA A 142 13.96 18.04 20.38
C ALA A 142 13.15 16.83 19.87
N GLY A 143 12.06 17.08 19.16
CA GLY A 143 11.23 16.05 18.54
C GLY A 143 11.33 16.08 17.02
N LEU A 144 10.81 15.06 16.36
CA LEU A 144 10.66 15.00 14.91
C LEU A 144 9.22 15.30 14.48
N ALA A 145 9.08 16.06 13.41
CA ALA A 145 7.84 16.13 12.65
C ALA A 145 8.09 15.54 11.26
N TYR A 146 7.26 14.58 10.85
CA TYR A 146 7.29 14.09 9.48
C TYR A 146 7.00 15.24 8.52
N ALA A 147 7.92 15.48 7.59
CA ALA A 147 7.81 16.57 6.63
C ALA A 147 7.28 16.08 5.29
N ASP A 148 8.01 15.14 4.67
CA ASP A 148 7.71 14.62 3.34
C ASP A 148 8.50 13.31 3.09
N THR A 149 8.39 12.81 1.86
CA THR A 149 9.20 11.71 1.36
C THR A 149 10.11 12.21 0.25
N HIS A 150 11.39 12.04 0.43
CA HIS A 150 12.39 12.32 -0.59
C HIS A 150 12.78 11.05 -1.34
N SER A 151 13.41 11.24 -2.51
CA SER A 151 13.92 10.15 -3.34
C SER A 151 15.29 10.51 -3.93
N THR A 152 16.07 9.48 -4.21
CA THR A 152 17.32 9.61 -4.94
C THR A 152 17.46 8.46 -5.94
N ALA A 153 17.95 8.79 -7.13
CA ALA A 153 18.37 7.83 -8.14
C ALA A 153 19.89 7.86 -8.37
N SER A 154 20.62 8.66 -7.57
CA SER A 154 22.06 8.92 -7.78
C SER A 154 22.93 7.74 -7.36
N LYS A 155 23.91 7.41 -8.20
CA LYS A 155 25.01 6.47 -7.90
C LYS A 155 26.03 7.03 -6.90
N THR A 156 26.16 8.35 -6.80
CA THR A 156 27.33 9.01 -6.20
C THR A 156 27.10 9.50 -4.79
N ARG A 157 25.89 9.35 -4.25
CA ARG A 157 25.54 9.83 -2.92
C ARG A 157 25.00 8.70 -2.07
N ALA A 158 25.81 8.18 -1.16
CA ALA A 158 25.34 7.34 -0.08
C ALA A 158 24.89 8.26 1.07
N TYR A 159 23.60 8.19 1.43
CA TYR A 159 23.10 8.84 2.63
C TYR A 159 23.18 7.87 3.80
N ILE A 160 23.37 8.39 4.99
CA ILE A 160 23.20 7.62 6.22
C ILE A 160 21.75 7.12 6.23
N GLY A 161 21.56 5.80 6.14
CA GLY A 161 20.22 5.21 6.04
C GLY A 161 19.90 4.62 4.66
N SER A 162 20.91 4.34 3.83
CA SER A 162 20.72 3.58 2.59
C SER A 162 20.02 2.24 2.81
N LEU A 163 20.10 1.66 4.01
CA LEU A 163 19.36 0.47 4.44
C LEU A 163 17.90 0.78 4.82
N LEU A 164 17.54 2.07 4.97
CA LEU A 164 16.20 2.54 5.34
C LEU A 164 15.50 3.21 4.16
N CYS A 165 15.69 2.69 2.95
CA CYS A 165 14.99 3.16 1.77
C CYS A 165 13.90 2.17 1.32
N TYR A 166 12.91 2.73 0.64
CA TYR A 166 11.70 2.03 0.26
C TYR A 166 11.51 2.03 -1.25
N LYS A 167 10.87 0.97 -1.77
CA LYS A 167 10.57 0.82 -3.21
C LYS A 167 9.60 1.87 -3.73
N THR A 168 8.74 2.44 -2.87
CA THR A 168 7.75 3.44 -3.27
C THR A 168 7.68 4.62 -2.31
N ARG A 169 7.19 5.78 -2.83
CA ARG A 169 6.92 6.97 -2.03
C ARG A 169 5.92 6.70 -0.90
N ASN A 170 4.88 5.91 -1.18
CA ASN A 170 3.82 5.61 -0.21
C ASN A 170 4.35 4.80 0.97
N LEU A 171 5.21 3.79 0.73
CA LEU A 171 5.84 3.01 1.80
C LEU A 171 6.76 3.87 2.66
N ALA A 172 7.56 4.76 2.05
CA ALA A 172 8.41 5.68 2.79
C ALA A 172 7.59 6.66 3.64
N ALA A 173 6.48 7.19 3.09
CA ALA A 173 5.56 8.06 3.82
C ALA A 173 4.88 7.33 4.97
N TYR A 174 4.44 6.10 4.74
CA TYR A 174 3.86 5.25 5.77
C TYR A 174 4.86 5.00 6.90
N ALA A 175 6.06 4.53 6.56
CA ALA A 175 7.10 4.22 7.54
C ALA A 175 7.48 5.45 8.39
N GLY A 176 7.66 6.62 7.75
CA GLY A 176 7.98 7.85 8.44
C GLY A 176 6.91 8.33 9.43
N LYS A 177 5.63 8.02 9.14
CA LYS A 177 4.50 8.37 10.03
C LYS A 177 4.29 7.31 11.11
N GLN A 178 4.21 6.05 10.71
CA GLN A 178 3.88 4.93 11.60
C GLN A 178 4.99 4.67 12.63
N PHE A 179 6.25 4.75 12.22
CA PHE A 179 7.40 4.42 13.07
C PHE A 179 8.20 5.67 13.47
N LYS A 180 7.56 6.83 13.49
CA LYS A 180 8.17 8.12 13.83
C LYS A 180 8.99 8.07 15.12
N GLU A 181 8.49 7.42 16.15
CA GLU A 181 9.17 7.30 17.45
C GLU A 181 10.51 6.58 17.36
N LEU A 182 10.61 5.52 16.55
CA LEU A 182 11.87 4.82 16.30
C LEU A 182 12.86 5.71 15.54
N TYR A 183 12.39 6.45 14.54
CA TYR A 183 13.24 7.44 13.86
C TYR A 183 13.72 8.53 14.80
N GLU A 184 12.87 8.99 15.72
CA GLU A 184 13.22 9.98 16.72
C GLU A 184 14.31 9.48 17.67
N ILE A 185 14.18 8.26 18.18
CA ILE A 185 15.21 7.63 19.02
C ILE A 185 16.52 7.46 18.24
N MET A 186 16.46 7.04 16.98
CA MET A 186 17.63 6.83 16.15
C MET A 186 18.38 8.13 15.82
N LEU A 187 17.63 9.23 15.59
CA LEU A 187 18.22 10.46 15.06
C LEU A 187 18.56 11.50 16.14
N LEU A 188 17.88 11.46 17.31
CA LEU A 188 17.98 12.53 18.32
C LEU A 188 18.52 12.06 19.68
N LYS A 189 18.74 10.79 19.88
CA LYS A 189 19.26 10.20 21.12
C LYS A 189 20.51 9.41 20.87
#